data_5fd4457b68d881a113a004ce2e9b7b7e
#
_entry.id   5fd4457b68d881a113a004ce2e9b7b7e
#
_cell.length_a   1.000
_cell.length_b   1.000
_cell.length_c   1.000
_cell.angle_alpha   90.00
_cell.angle_beta   90.00
_cell.angle_gamma   90.00
#
_symmetry.space_group_name_H-M   'P 1'
#
loop_
_entity.id
_entity.type
_entity.pdbx_description
1 polymer ?
#
loop_
_entity_poly.entity_id
_entity_poly.type
_entity_poly.pdbx_seq_one_letter_code
_entity_poly.pdbx_strand_id
1 'polypeptide(L)'
;MKRPRITDIRATTVTVPLEAPLRHSNGAHWGRFVRTIVEVETDVGIVGLGEMGGGGESAEIAFKALKPYLVGHDPFELEQLRFKICNPTASLYNNRTQMHAALEFACLDIMGKFLGVPVYDILGGKMRDVVPFASYMFFRLPNKDTGEGETRTADQLIEQTLALKKTCGFTTHKLKSGVFPPDYELEVYRAWAKALGTDTVRYDPNAAFSVEEAIRFAKGIEDLNNDYYEDPTWGLNGMRRVRENTSMPLATNTVVVNFEQLSTNILSPAVDVILLDTTFWGGIRPCIKAAGVCETFQLGIAVHSSGELGIQLATMLHLGAVLPNLVFHADAHYHQLVDDIIVGGPMRYENGAIRVPTAPGLGVELDRDKLGQYADLYKSLGGYPYDRDPSRPGWFSVVPNRRWADPNDDRVVAY
;
A
#
# COMPACT_ATOMS: atom_id res chain seq x y z
N MET A 1 18.41 -28.50 -16.20
CA MET A 1 17.72 -27.46 -16.95
C MET A 1 18.56 -26.18 -16.87
N LYS A 2 18.85 -25.52 -18.00
CA LYS A 2 19.63 -24.27 -18.02
C LYS A 2 18.79 -23.17 -17.37
N ARG A 3 19.32 -22.46 -16.38
CA ARG A 3 18.62 -21.34 -15.73
C ARG A 3 18.41 -20.17 -16.69
N PRO A 4 17.28 -19.45 -16.60
CA PRO A 4 17.01 -18.28 -17.42
C PRO A 4 18.01 -17.15 -17.15
N ARG A 5 18.23 -16.31 -18.17
CA ARG A 5 19.01 -15.07 -18.06
C ARG A 5 18.15 -13.90 -18.54
N ILE A 6 18.20 -12.79 -17.83
CA ILE A 6 17.51 -11.58 -18.23
C ILE A 6 18.06 -11.09 -19.56
N THR A 7 17.18 -10.84 -20.52
CA THR A 7 17.53 -10.31 -21.85
C THR A 7 17.05 -8.89 -22.06
N ASP A 8 15.90 -8.54 -21.45
CA ASP A 8 15.35 -7.20 -21.54
C ASP A 8 14.59 -6.79 -20.27
N ILE A 9 14.46 -5.48 -20.06
CA ILE A 9 13.61 -4.87 -19.03
C ILE A 9 12.86 -3.72 -19.70
N ARG A 10 11.53 -3.76 -19.61
CA ARG A 10 10.64 -2.68 -20.05
C ARG A 10 9.86 -2.14 -18.87
N ALA A 11 9.64 -0.86 -18.86
CA ALA A 11 8.79 -0.20 -17.89
C ALA A 11 7.76 0.65 -18.63
N THR A 12 6.50 0.50 -18.27
CA THR A 12 5.37 1.22 -18.88
C THR A 12 4.55 1.87 -17.77
N THR A 13 4.44 3.20 -17.81
CA THR A 13 3.60 3.92 -16.88
C THR A 13 2.15 3.90 -17.33
N VAL A 14 1.26 3.57 -16.40
CA VAL A 14 -0.19 3.54 -16.60
C VAL A 14 -0.90 4.42 -15.57
N THR A 15 -2.11 4.84 -15.89
CA THR A 15 -3.01 5.44 -14.90
C THR A 15 -4.37 4.75 -14.98
N VAL A 16 -4.83 4.22 -13.84
CA VAL A 16 -6.10 3.49 -13.73
C VAL A 16 -7.07 4.29 -12.87
N PRO A 17 -8.31 4.52 -13.34
CA PRO A 17 -9.30 5.31 -12.62
C PRO A 17 -9.74 4.69 -11.30
N LEU A 18 -10.10 5.57 -10.35
CA LEU A 18 -10.76 5.26 -9.09
C LEU A 18 -12.22 5.69 -9.15
N GLU A 19 -13.05 5.12 -8.29
CA GLU A 19 -14.45 5.53 -8.14
C GLU A 19 -14.58 7.04 -7.85
N ALA A 20 -13.72 7.58 -6.99
CA ALA A 20 -13.65 8.99 -6.61
C ALA A 20 -12.25 9.36 -6.12
N PRO A 21 -11.88 10.66 -6.08
CA PRO A 21 -10.61 11.09 -5.51
C PRO A 21 -10.52 10.81 -4.00
N LEU A 22 -9.43 10.18 -3.57
CA LEU A 22 -9.19 9.80 -2.18
C LEU A 22 -8.36 10.88 -1.50
N ARG A 23 -8.85 11.45 -0.40
CA ARG A 23 -8.17 12.49 0.39
C ARG A 23 -7.46 11.87 1.59
N HIS A 24 -6.31 12.42 1.93
CA HIS A 24 -5.55 12.06 3.12
C HIS A 24 -4.66 13.23 3.56
N SER A 25 -3.91 13.05 4.65
CA SER A 25 -3.09 14.12 5.24
C SER A 25 -2.02 14.71 4.31
N ASN A 26 -1.53 13.94 3.34
CA ASN A 26 -0.46 14.37 2.42
C ASN A 26 -0.98 14.94 1.09
N GLY A 27 -2.31 14.99 0.89
CA GLY A 27 -2.92 15.49 -0.33
C GLY A 27 -4.08 14.63 -0.82
N ALA A 28 -4.10 14.29 -2.11
CA ALA A 28 -5.16 13.48 -2.69
C ALA A 28 -4.68 12.59 -3.83
N HIS A 29 -5.27 11.40 -3.94
CA HIS A 29 -5.31 10.66 -5.19
C HIS A 29 -6.44 11.22 -6.04
N TRP A 30 -6.08 11.80 -7.18
CA TRP A 30 -6.95 12.60 -8.04
C TRP A 30 -7.91 11.79 -8.92
N GLY A 31 -8.59 10.80 -8.35
CA GLY A 31 -9.51 9.92 -9.07
C GLY A 31 -8.81 8.85 -9.92
N ARG A 32 -7.52 8.64 -9.73
CA ARG A 32 -6.73 7.62 -10.46
C ARG A 32 -5.44 7.28 -9.72
N PHE A 33 -4.94 6.05 -9.90
CA PHE A 33 -3.59 5.68 -9.51
C PHE A 33 -2.64 5.76 -10.71
N VAL A 34 -1.44 6.29 -10.49
CA VAL A 34 -0.32 6.20 -11.43
C VAL A 34 0.61 5.10 -10.97
N ARG A 35 0.85 4.10 -11.85
CA ARG A 35 1.70 2.94 -11.57
C ARG A 35 2.67 2.72 -12.72
N THR A 36 3.85 2.19 -12.42
CA THR A 36 4.82 1.77 -13.43
C THR A 36 4.88 0.25 -13.45
N ILE A 37 4.48 -0.35 -14.57
CA ILE A 37 4.50 -1.80 -14.80
C ILE A 37 5.84 -2.19 -15.37
N VAL A 38 6.47 -3.21 -14.79
CA VAL A 38 7.81 -3.67 -15.17
C VAL A 38 7.71 -5.09 -15.72
N GLU A 39 8.22 -5.27 -16.91
CA GLU A 39 8.33 -6.57 -17.58
C GLU A 39 9.80 -6.94 -17.72
N VAL A 40 10.18 -8.12 -17.23
CA VAL A 40 11.52 -8.66 -17.32
C VAL A 40 11.52 -9.89 -18.22
N GLU A 41 12.14 -9.77 -19.39
CA GLU A 41 12.26 -10.87 -20.36
C GLU A 41 13.48 -11.73 -20.12
N THR A 42 13.39 -13.00 -20.52
CA THR A 42 14.47 -13.97 -20.39
C THR A 42 14.81 -14.67 -21.70
N ASP A 43 16.02 -15.27 -21.78
CA ASP A 43 16.51 -16.09 -22.91
C ASP A 43 15.77 -17.43 -23.10
N VAL A 44 14.82 -17.75 -22.21
CA VAL A 44 13.95 -18.94 -22.32
C VAL A 44 12.49 -18.56 -22.65
N GLY A 45 12.23 -17.30 -23.01
CA GLY A 45 10.90 -16.82 -23.41
C GLY A 45 9.90 -16.58 -22.26
N ILE A 46 10.35 -16.69 -20.99
CA ILE A 46 9.52 -16.35 -19.83
C ILE A 46 9.64 -14.84 -19.58
N VAL A 47 8.48 -14.19 -19.35
CA VAL A 47 8.37 -12.79 -18.94
C VAL A 47 7.87 -12.74 -17.50
N GLY A 48 8.62 -12.06 -16.63
CA GLY A 48 8.21 -11.78 -15.26
C GLY A 48 7.59 -10.40 -15.14
N LEU A 49 6.62 -10.27 -14.25
CA LEU A 49 5.85 -9.06 -14.00
C LEU A 49 6.22 -8.43 -12.66
N GLY A 50 6.41 -7.11 -12.68
CA GLY A 50 6.58 -6.30 -11.48
C GLY A 50 5.77 -5.02 -11.58
N GLU A 51 5.61 -4.35 -10.44
CA GLU A 51 4.85 -3.12 -10.33
C GLU A 51 5.50 -2.18 -9.32
N MET A 52 5.54 -0.88 -9.63
CA MET A 52 6.05 0.17 -8.75
C MET A 52 5.04 1.31 -8.65
N GLY A 53 4.90 1.90 -7.46
CA GLY A 53 4.05 3.08 -7.23
C GLY A 53 4.60 4.35 -7.86
N GLY A 54 3.75 5.11 -8.53
CA GLY A 54 4.09 6.42 -9.08
C GLY A 54 5.24 6.39 -10.09
N GLY A 55 6.02 7.47 -10.09
CA GLY A 55 7.26 7.59 -10.84
C GLY A 55 7.12 8.15 -12.25
N GLY A 56 6.11 7.77 -13.01
CA GLY A 56 5.90 8.25 -14.38
C GLY A 56 7.12 8.06 -15.27
N GLU A 57 7.38 9.03 -16.13
CA GLU A 57 8.55 9.02 -17.05
C GLU A 57 9.88 8.90 -16.32
N SER A 58 9.98 9.43 -15.10
CA SER A 58 11.22 9.33 -14.30
C SER A 58 11.51 7.89 -13.91
N ALA A 59 10.50 7.08 -13.61
CA ALA A 59 10.66 5.65 -13.33
C ALA A 59 11.07 4.88 -14.59
N GLU A 60 10.43 5.14 -15.73
CA GLU A 60 10.79 4.51 -17.02
C GLU A 60 12.25 4.76 -17.39
N ILE A 61 12.70 6.01 -17.26
CA ILE A 61 14.10 6.39 -17.51
C ILE A 61 15.04 5.67 -16.53
N ALA A 62 14.66 5.58 -15.26
CA ALA A 62 15.47 4.91 -14.24
C ALA A 62 15.59 3.40 -14.48
N PHE A 63 14.51 2.71 -14.87
CA PHE A 63 14.57 1.29 -15.27
C PHE A 63 15.41 1.09 -16.54
N LYS A 64 15.27 1.98 -17.52
CA LYS A 64 16.10 1.98 -18.73
C LYS A 64 17.60 2.12 -18.40
N ALA A 65 17.93 2.97 -17.43
CA ALA A 65 19.30 3.17 -16.97
C ALA A 65 19.85 1.96 -16.19
N LEU A 66 18.99 1.20 -15.49
CA LEU A 66 19.38 -0.02 -14.80
C LEU A 66 19.59 -1.23 -15.72
N LYS A 67 18.88 -1.28 -16.85
CA LYS A 67 18.88 -2.42 -17.78
C LYS A 67 20.30 -2.94 -18.13
N PRO A 68 21.30 -2.11 -18.51
CA PRO A 68 22.64 -2.61 -18.86
C PRO A 68 23.33 -3.39 -17.74
N TYR A 69 23.00 -3.11 -16.47
CA TYR A 69 23.58 -3.79 -15.30
C TYR A 69 22.89 -5.11 -14.98
N LEU A 70 21.72 -5.34 -15.53
CA LEU A 70 20.87 -6.48 -15.21
C LEU A 70 20.75 -7.49 -16.35
N VAL A 71 20.99 -7.11 -17.60
CA VAL A 71 21.06 -8.05 -18.72
C VAL A 71 22.14 -9.10 -18.45
N GLY A 72 21.80 -10.38 -18.65
CA GLY A 72 22.62 -11.54 -18.32
C GLY A 72 22.52 -12.02 -16.87
N HIS A 73 21.84 -11.28 -16.00
CA HIS A 73 21.62 -11.68 -14.61
C HIS A 73 20.70 -12.92 -14.51
N ASP A 74 20.98 -13.79 -13.55
CA ASP A 74 20.15 -14.94 -13.22
C ASP A 74 19.03 -14.51 -12.28
N PRO A 75 17.74 -14.62 -12.65
CA PRO A 75 16.63 -14.25 -11.78
C PRO A 75 16.59 -15.00 -10.43
N PHE A 76 17.28 -16.13 -10.31
CA PHE A 76 17.38 -16.88 -9.05
C PHE A 76 18.40 -16.28 -8.06
N GLU A 77 19.24 -15.36 -8.50
CA GLU A 77 20.28 -14.72 -7.66
C GLU A 77 19.75 -13.41 -7.04
N LEU A 78 18.68 -13.50 -6.26
CA LEU A 78 17.94 -12.35 -5.72
C LEU A 78 18.79 -11.46 -4.78
N GLU A 79 19.71 -12.03 -3.99
CA GLU A 79 20.61 -11.22 -3.15
C GLU A 79 21.62 -10.43 -3.99
N GLN A 80 22.15 -11.02 -5.06
CA GLN A 80 23.02 -10.28 -5.97
C GLN A 80 22.26 -9.18 -6.71
N LEU A 81 20.98 -9.44 -7.09
CA LEU A 81 20.09 -8.44 -7.66
C LEU A 81 19.96 -7.23 -6.72
N ARG A 82 19.72 -7.49 -5.43
CA ARG A 82 19.59 -6.44 -4.40
C ARG A 82 20.84 -5.57 -4.32
N PHE A 83 22.03 -6.16 -4.29
CA PHE A 83 23.27 -5.41 -4.23
C PHE A 83 23.57 -4.60 -5.51
N LYS A 84 23.15 -5.08 -6.68
CA LYS A 84 23.27 -4.34 -7.95
C LYS A 84 22.37 -3.12 -8.00
N ILE A 85 21.19 -3.18 -7.36
CA ILE A 85 20.17 -2.11 -7.44
C ILE A 85 20.21 -1.21 -6.21
N CYS A 86 20.24 -1.79 -5.02
CA CYS A 86 20.21 -1.12 -3.71
C CYS A 86 21.48 -1.44 -2.94
N ASN A 87 22.48 -0.57 -3.01
CA ASN A 87 23.64 -0.70 -2.13
C ASN A 87 23.30 -0.08 -0.76
N PRO A 88 23.21 -0.87 0.32
CA PRO A 88 22.84 -0.36 1.64
C PRO A 88 23.87 0.64 2.20
N THR A 89 25.14 0.57 1.79
CA THR A 89 26.18 1.50 2.24
C THR A 89 26.20 2.82 1.45
N ALA A 90 25.51 2.86 0.31
CA ALA A 90 25.39 4.03 -0.55
C ALA A 90 23.93 4.53 -0.63
N SER A 91 23.14 4.31 0.41
CA SER A 91 21.69 4.61 0.42
C SER A 91 21.36 6.06 0.10
N LEU A 92 22.22 7.01 0.50
CA LEU A 92 22.05 8.43 0.17
C LEU A 92 22.11 8.73 -1.33
N TYR A 93 22.89 7.94 -2.08
CA TYR A 93 23.12 8.15 -3.51
C TYR A 93 22.36 7.16 -4.38
N ASN A 94 21.87 6.06 -3.81
CA ASN A 94 21.34 4.93 -4.57
C ASN A 94 20.14 4.25 -3.86
N ASN A 95 19.25 5.08 -3.31
CA ASN A 95 18.02 4.57 -2.70
C ASN A 95 17.02 4.18 -3.79
N ARG A 96 17.14 2.95 -4.29
CA ARG A 96 16.29 2.37 -5.33
C ARG A 96 15.41 1.25 -4.79
N THR A 97 15.02 1.35 -3.53
CA THR A 97 14.27 0.29 -2.82
C THR A 97 13.00 -0.11 -3.56
N GLN A 98 12.20 0.84 -4.04
CA GLN A 98 10.97 0.53 -4.78
C GLN A 98 11.25 -0.09 -6.16
N MET A 99 12.32 0.33 -6.84
CA MET A 99 12.74 -0.29 -8.11
C MET A 99 13.22 -1.72 -7.89
N HIS A 100 13.94 -1.96 -6.79
CA HIS A 100 14.34 -3.32 -6.41
C HIS A 100 13.12 -4.19 -6.14
N ALA A 101 12.11 -3.68 -5.43
CA ALA A 101 10.88 -4.41 -5.17
C ALA A 101 10.22 -4.89 -6.47
N ALA A 102 10.00 -3.99 -7.44
CA ALA A 102 9.40 -4.34 -8.73
C ALA A 102 10.21 -5.40 -9.49
N LEU A 103 11.55 -5.31 -9.46
CA LEU A 103 12.43 -6.28 -10.11
C LEU A 103 12.49 -7.60 -9.34
N GLU A 104 12.42 -7.61 -8.02
CA GLU A 104 12.29 -8.83 -7.21
C GLU A 104 10.97 -9.55 -7.52
N PHE A 105 9.85 -8.82 -7.62
CA PHE A 105 8.56 -9.39 -8.01
C PHE A 105 8.64 -10.09 -9.36
N ALA A 106 9.21 -9.42 -10.36
CA ALA A 106 9.39 -9.99 -11.70
C ALA A 106 10.32 -11.20 -11.69
N CYS A 107 11.39 -11.18 -10.91
CA CYS A 107 12.29 -12.34 -10.78
C CYS A 107 11.60 -13.52 -10.08
N LEU A 108 10.83 -13.30 -9.02
CA LEU A 108 10.05 -14.35 -8.36
C LEU A 108 8.98 -14.93 -9.29
N ASP A 109 8.34 -14.08 -10.10
CA ASP A 109 7.39 -14.50 -11.13
C ASP A 109 8.06 -15.40 -12.19
N ILE A 110 9.26 -15.00 -12.69
CA ILE A 110 10.07 -15.85 -13.58
C ILE A 110 10.42 -17.19 -12.92
N MET A 111 10.87 -17.15 -11.67
CA MET A 111 11.24 -18.37 -10.94
C MET A 111 10.05 -19.33 -10.83
N GLY A 112 8.89 -18.84 -10.43
CA GLY A 112 7.68 -19.63 -10.30
C GLY A 112 7.22 -20.22 -11.65
N LYS A 113 7.18 -19.41 -12.70
CA LYS A 113 6.85 -19.86 -14.07
C LYS A 113 7.85 -20.89 -14.58
N PHE A 114 9.14 -20.69 -14.34
CA PHE A 114 10.19 -21.64 -14.77
C PHE A 114 10.11 -22.96 -14.03
N LEU A 115 9.77 -22.96 -12.75
CA LEU A 115 9.63 -24.17 -11.92
C LEU A 115 8.24 -24.81 -12.04
N GLY A 116 7.26 -24.11 -12.62
CA GLY A 116 5.87 -24.58 -12.71
C GLY A 116 5.11 -24.50 -11.38
N VAL A 117 5.49 -23.61 -10.45
CA VAL A 117 4.91 -23.48 -9.11
C VAL A 117 4.54 -22.03 -8.80
N PRO A 118 3.53 -21.77 -7.93
CA PRO A 118 3.23 -20.44 -7.44
C PRO A 118 4.39 -19.87 -6.60
N VAL A 119 4.48 -18.54 -6.51
CA VAL A 119 5.54 -17.86 -5.74
C VAL A 119 5.54 -18.27 -4.27
N TYR A 120 4.39 -18.49 -3.63
CA TYR A 120 4.36 -18.91 -2.23
C TYR A 120 5.09 -20.24 -1.98
N ASP A 121 5.14 -21.16 -2.95
CA ASP A 121 5.89 -22.43 -2.81
C ASP A 121 7.41 -22.21 -2.77
N ILE A 122 7.90 -21.19 -3.52
CA ILE A 122 9.32 -20.79 -3.49
C ILE A 122 9.66 -20.12 -2.14
N LEU A 123 8.69 -19.51 -1.50
CA LEU A 123 8.85 -18.78 -0.23
C LEU A 123 8.68 -19.65 1.02
N GLY A 124 8.48 -20.97 0.86
CA GLY A 124 8.38 -21.92 1.98
C GLY A 124 7.01 -22.59 2.12
N GLY A 125 6.06 -22.30 1.23
CA GLY A 125 4.73 -22.86 1.23
C GLY A 125 3.70 -22.00 1.95
N LYS A 126 2.44 -22.14 1.58
CA LYS A 126 1.34 -21.34 2.12
C LYS A 126 0.84 -21.85 3.48
N MET A 127 0.53 -20.92 4.37
CA MET A 127 -0.16 -21.13 5.64
C MET A 127 -1.67 -20.94 5.51
N ARG A 128 -2.15 -20.23 4.45
CA ARG A 128 -3.56 -19.95 4.20
C ARG A 128 -3.88 -19.82 2.72
N ASP A 129 -5.13 -20.16 2.36
CA ASP A 129 -5.64 -20.09 0.98
C ASP A 129 -6.22 -18.72 0.61
N VAL A 130 -6.56 -17.93 1.62
CA VAL A 130 -7.12 -16.59 1.47
C VAL A 130 -6.41 -15.62 2.43
N VAL A 131 -6.23 -14.37 1.99
CA VAL A 131 -5.70 -13.30 2.84
C VAL A 131 -6.87 -12.40 3.23
N PRO A 132 -7.13 -12.20 4.53
CA PRO A 132 -8.17 -11.29 4.98
C PRO A 132 -7.72 -9.84 4.86
N PHE A 133 -8.68 -8.96 4.49
CA PHE A 133 -8.45 -7.53 4.31
C PHE A 133 -9.39 -6.68 5.16
N ALA A 134 -8.94 -5.50 5.52
CA ALA A 134 -9.78 -4.41 6.01
C ALA A 134 -10.34 -3.61 4.83
N SER A 135 -11.59 -3.12 4.93
CA SER A 135 -12.03 -2.06 4.03
C SER A 135 -11.20 -0.81 4.31
N TYR A 136 -10.67 -0.20 3.26
CA TYR A 136 -9.82 0.96 3.40
C TYR A 136 -10.57 2.21 2.98
N MET A 137 -11.20 2.84 3.98
CA MET A 137 -12.05 4.01 3.80
C MET A 137 -11.24 5.30 3.74
N PHE A 138 -11.76 6.27 3.01
CA PHE A 138 -11.16 7.60 2.85
C PHE A 138 -12.24 8.66 2.97
N PHE A 139 -11.86 9.86 3.39
CA PHE A 139 -12.56 11.04 2.96
C PHE A 139 -12.35 11.23 1.47
N ARG A 140 -13.41 11.55 0.72
CA ARG A 140 -13.37 11.61 -0.74
C ARG A 140 -13.96 12.92 -1.25
N LEU A 141 -13.39 13.43 -2.34
CA LEU A 141 -14.03 14.44 -3.16
C LEU A 141 -15.05 13.77 -4.10
N PRO A 142 -16.10 14.46 -4.55
CA PRO A 142 -16.99 13.90 -5.55
C PRO A 142 -16.24 13.62 -6.85
N ASN A 143 -16.62 12.57 -7.54
CA ASN A 143 -16.15 12.29 -8.89
C ASN A 143 -16.57 13.45 -9.81
N LYS A 144 -15.62 14.01 -10.55
CA LYS A 144 -15.86 15.22 -11.38
C LYS A 144 -16.86 15.01 -12.51
N ASP A 145 -16.99 13.78 -13.00
CA ASP A 145 -17.82 13.44 -14.15
C ASP A 145 -19.26 13.07 -13.75
N THR A 146 -19.43 12.45 -12.57
CA THR A 146 -20.74 12.00 -12.06
C THR A 146 -21.29 12.85 -10.92
N GLY A 147 -20.46 13.59 -10.21
CA GLY A 147 -20.81 14.30 -8.98
C GLY A 147 -21.02 13.40 -7.76
N GLU A 148 -20.81 12.09 -7.90
CA GLU A 148 -21.05 11.08 -6.87
C GLU A 148 -19.79 10.69 -6.11
N GLY A 149 -19.94 9.90 -5.05
CA GLY A 149 -18.86 9.26 -4.33
C GLY A 149 -18.16 10.14 -3.29
N GLU A 150 -18.69 11.33 -2.98
CA GLU A 150 -18.18 12.16 -1.89
C GLU A 150 -18.32 11.43 -0.54
N THR A 151 -17.29 11.57 0.30
CA THR A 151 -17.30 11.10 1.68
C THR A 151 -16.66 12.16 2.56
N ARG A 152 -17.47 12.88 3.31
CA ARG A 152 -17.07 14.01 4.16
C ARG A 152 -17.66 13.90 5.55
N THR A 153 -18.88 13.41 5.66
CA THR A 153 -19.65 13.29 6.91
C THR A 153 -19.62 11.85 7.45
N ALA A 154 -20.02 11.71 8.73
CA ALA A 154 -20.18 10.40 9.35
C ALA A 154 -21.22 9.53 8.60
N ASP A 155 -22.34 10.11 8.21
CA ASP A 155 -23.40 9.36 7.52
C ASP A 155 -22.95 8.84 6.17
N GLN A 156 -22.24 9.65 5.36
CA GLN A 156 -21.66 9.21 4.09
C GLN A 156 -20.63 8.10 4.28
N LEU A 157 -19.77 8.21 5.30
CA LEU A 157 -18.78 7.19 5.62
C LEU A 157 -19.43 5.88 6.05
N ILE A 158 -20.46 5.96 6.90
CA ILE A 158 -21.24 4.81 7.37
C ILE A 158 -21.91 4.11 6.19
N GLU A 159 -22.63 4.86 5.35
CA GLU A 159 -23.33 4.33 4.18
C GLU A 159 -22.37 3.57 3.26
N GLN A 160 -21.24 4.19 2.89
CA GLN A 160 -20.24 3.59 2.04
C GLN A 160 -19.66 2.31 2.65
N THR A 161 -19.32 2.34 3.95
CA THR A 161 -18.74 1.19 4.63
C THR A 161 -19.72 0.02 4.73
N LEU A 162 -20.98 0.30 5.04
CA LEU A 162 -22.03 -0.73 5.11
C LEU A 162 -22.32 -1.33 3.72
N ALA A 163 -22.26 -0.55 2.65
CA ALA A 163 -22.38 -1.05 1.29
C ALA A 163 -21.20 -2.00 0.95
N LEU A 164 -19.96 -1.63 1.27
CA LEU A 164 -18.79 -2.49 1.09
C LEU A 164 -18.85 -3.74 1.97
N LYS A 165 -19.29 -3.62 3.23
CA LYS A 165 -19.50 -4.78 4.10
C LYS A 165 -20.50 -5.75 3.49
N LYS A 166 -21.60 -5.25 2.95
CA LYS A 166 -22.64 -6.09 2.30
C LYS A 166 -22.12 -6.79 1.04
N THR A 167 -21.30 -6.12 0.22
CA THR A 167 -20.81 -6.67 -1.06
C THR A 167 -19.57 -7.52 -0.93
N CYS A 168 -18.64 -7.13 -0.04
CA CYS A 168 -17.32 -7.74 0.10
C CYS A 168 -17.15 -8.56 1.37
N GLY A 169 -18.01 -8.38 2.40
CA GLY A 169 -17.97 -9.14 3.64
C GLY A 169 -16.89 -8.69 4.64
N PHE A 170 -16.41 -7.46 4.57
CA PHE A 170 -15.42 -6.94 5.51
C PHE A 170 -15.96 -6.90 6.96
N THR A 171 -15.09 -7.21 7.92
CA THR A 171 -15.34 -7.15 9.37
C THR A 171 -14.28 -6.32 10.11
N THR A 172 -13.29 -5.85 9.40
CA THR A 172 -12.30 -4.86 9.84
C THR A 172 -12.32 -3.69 8.89
N HIS A 173 -12.24 -2.48 9.42
CA HIS A 173 -12.39 -1.25 8.65
C HIS A 173 -11.34 -0.23 9.07
N LYS A 174 -10.64 0.35 8.10
CA LYS A 174 -9.62 1.38 8.31
C LYS A 174 -10.10 2.71 7.73
N LEU A 175 -9.97 3.79 8.48
CA LEU A 175 -10.16 5.16 7.98
C LEU A 175 -8.80 5.83 7.78
N LYS A 176 -8.46 6.12 6.53
CA LYS A 176 -7.38 7.04 6.17
C LYS A 176 -7.87 8.47 6.33
N SER A 177 -7.16 9.26 7.11
CA SER A 177 -7.66 10.48 7.73
C SER A 177 -6.62 11.61 7.72
N GLY A 178 -6.71 12.56 8.64
CA GLY A 178 -5.81 13.70 8.69
C GLY A 178 -6.17 14.80 7.67
N VAL A 179 -7.40 14.85 7.23
CA VAL A 179 -7.97 15.81 6.25
C VAL A 179 -8.64 16.99 6.96
N PHE A 180 -9.53 16.69 7.90
CA PHE A 180 -10.32 17.66 8.65
C PHE A 180 -9.76 17.92 10.05
N PRO A 181 -10.26 18.95 10.77
CA PRO A 181 -9.83 19.20 12.14
C PRO A 181 -9.96 17.96 13.03
N PRO A 182 -8.98 17.68 13.93
CA PRO A 182 -8.98 16.47 14.73
C PRO A 182 -10.26 16.23 15.53
N ASP A 183 -10.87 17.28 16.09
CA ASP A 183 -12.11 17.15 16.86
C ASP A 183 -13.29 16.73 15.96
N TYR A 184 -13.38 17.24 14.74
CA TYR A 184 -14.37 16.81 13.76
C TYR A 184 -14.17 15.35 13.35
N GLU A 185 -12.93 14.95 13.02
CA GLU A 185 -12.62 13.57 12.65
C GLU A 185 -12.86 12.61 13.82
N LEU A 186 -12.65 13.03 15.06
CA LEU A 186 -12.98 12.24 16.24
C LEU A 186 -14.47 11.95 16.34
N GLU A 187 -15.32 12.96 16.14
CA GLU A 187 -16.78 12.81 16.13
C GLU A 187 -17.22 11.85 15.01
N VAL A 188 -16.70 12.05 13.80
CA VAL A 188 -16.98 11.17 12.64
C VAL A 188 -16.56 9.74 12.93
N TYR A 189 -15.33 9.52 13.43
CA TYR A 189 -14.81 8.20 13.72
C TYR A 189 -15.61 7.46 14.79
N ARG A 190 -15.98 8.14 15.88
CA ARG A 190 -16.80 7.56 16.94
C ARG A 190 -18.20 7.18 16.44
N ALA A 191 -18.85 8.04 15.66
CA ALA A 191 -20.16 7.75 15.06
C ALA A 191 -20.08 6.55 14.10
N TRP A 192 -19.04 6.51 13.28
CA TRP A 192 -18.77 5.42 12.35
C TRP A 192 -18.50 4.08 13.07
N ALA A 193 -17.59 4.04 14.04
CA ALA A 193 -17.31 2.85 14.83
C ALA A 193 -18.55 2.32 15.56
N LYS A 194 -19.39 3.21 16.12
CA LYS A 194 -20.65 2.84 16.76
C LYS A 194 -21.63 2.19 15.78
N ALA A 195 -21.72 2.70 14.54
CA ALA A 195 -22.60 2.14 13.51
C ALA A 195 -22.14 0.75 13.02
N LEU A 196 -20.85 0.46 13.10
CA LEU A 196 -20.27 -0.83 12.70
C LEU A 196 -20.42 -1.93 13.79
N GLY A 197 -20.82 -1.55 14.99
CA GLY A 197 -21.13 -2.47 16.08
C GLY A 197 -19.90 -3.22 16.62
N THR A 198 -19.81 -4.52 16.35
CA THR A 198 -18.71 -5.39 16.84
C THR A 198 -17.53 -5.49 15.88
N ASP A 199 -17.61 -4.89 14.70
CA ASP A 199 -16.52 -4.91 13.75
C ASP A 199 -15.31 -4.12 14.30
N THR A 200 -14.14 -4.50 13.85
CA THR A 200 -12.90 -3.85 14.27
C THR A 200 -12.62 -2.61 13.43
N VAL A 201 -12.09 -1.58 14.05
CA VAL A 201 -11.78 -0.31 13.37
C VAL A 201 -10.31 0.08 13.52
N ARG A 202 -9.80 0.90 12.59
CA ARG A 202 -8.45 1.45 12.58
C ARG A 202 -8.49 2.90 12.15
N TYR A 203 -7.71 3.73 12.80
CA TYR A 203 -7.58 5.14 12.45
C TYR A 203 -6.14 5.47 12.06
N ASP A 204 -5.97 6.14 10.92
CA ASP A 204 -4.65 6.45 10.34
C ASP A 204 -4.62 7.90 9.82
N PRO A 205 -4.15 8.87 10.62
CA PRO A 205 -4.00 10.26 10.20
C PRO A 205 -2.71 10.51 9.42
N ASN A 206 -1.94 9.47 9.12
CA ASN A 206 -0.72 9.51 8.32
C ASN A 206 0.24 10.62 8.75
N ALA A 207 0.60 10.61 10.04
CA ALA A 207 1.51 11.52 10.72
C ALA A 207 1.04 12.99 10.80
N ALA A 208 -0.25 13.27 10.59
CA ALA A 208 -0.75 14.65 10.55
C ALA A 208 -0.71 15.37 11.90
N PHE A 209 -0.76 14.64 13.02
CA PHE A 209 -0.93 15.23 14.35
C PHE A 209 0.39 15.63 15.01
N SER A 210 0.34 16.65 15.86
CA SER A 210 1.34 16.82 16.90
C SER A 210 1.24 15.68 17.91
N VAL A 211 2.28 15.48 18.71
CA VAL A 211 2.26 14.46 19.79
C VAL A 211 1.10 14.68 20.74
N GLU A 212 0.83 15.93 21.10
CA GLU A 212 -0.21 16.33 22.04
C GLU A 212 -1.62 16.09 21.44
N GLU A 213 -1.82 16.38 20.15
CA GLU A 213 -3.07 16.09 19.44
C GLU A 213 -3.28 14.57 19.30
N ALA A 214 -2.21 13.83 18.97
CA ALA A 214 -2.24 12.37 18.87
C ALA A 214 -2.65 11.71 20.18
N ILE A 215 -2.11 12.18 21.33
CA ILE A 215 -2.47 11.67 22.66
C ILE A 215 -3.92 12.01 23.01
N ARG A 216 -4.40 13.23 22.71
CA ARG A 216 -5.80 13.59 22.95
C ARG A 216 -6.76 12.75 22.13
N PHE A 217 -6.44 12.57 20.83
CA PHE A 217 -7.23 11.75 19.94
C PHE A 217 -7.29 10.29 20.40
N ALA A 218 -6.12 9.71 20.77
CA ALA A 218 -6.04 8.36 21.31
C ALA A 218 -7.01 8.16 22.49
N LYS A 219 -6.99 9.07 23.47
CA LYS A 219 -7.92 9.03 24.62
C LYS A 219 -9.39 9.13 24.22
N GLY A 220 -9.68 9.78 23.10
CA GLY A 220 -11.03 9.91 22.56
C GLY A 220 -11.55 8.66 21.86
N ILE A 221 -10.69 7.67 21.59
CA ILE A 221 -11.05 6.44 20.86
C ILE A 221 -10.69 5.14 21.60
N GLU A 222 -10.06 5.20 22.80
CA GLU A 222 -9.62 4.03 23.56
C GLU A 222 -10.75 3.06 23.95
N ASP A 223 -11.99 3.55 24.06
CA ASP A 223 -13.18 2.76 24.39
C ASP A 223 -13.81 2.04 23.19
N LEU A 224 -13.27 2.26 21.98
CA LEU A 224 -13.78 1.63 20.75
C LEU A 224 -13.03 0.33 20.46
N ASN A 225 -13.60 -0.52 19.58
CA ASN A 225 -12.98 -1.78 19.17
C ASN A 225 -11.88 -1.56 18.13
N ASN A 226 -10.77 -0.93 18.54
CA ASN A 226 -9.64 -0.67 17.68
C ASN A 226 -8.66 -1.86 17.64
N ASP A 227 -8.15 -2.21 16.43
CA ASP A 227 -6.96 -3.09 16.31
C ASP A 227 -5.70 -2.34 16.77
N TYR A 228 -5.54 -1.13 16.26
CA TYR A 228 -4.38 -0.25 16.52
C TYR A 228 -4.66 1.19 16.06
N TYR A 229 -3.78 2.09 16.49
CA TYR A 229 -3.71 3.47 16.03
C TYR A 229 -2.46 3.64 15.15
N GLU A 230 -2.66 3.92 13.86
CA GLU A 230 -1.59 3.93 12.87
C GLU A 230 -1.05 5.33 12.63
N ASP A 231 0.27 5.46 12.65
CA ASP A 231 1.03 6.68 12.33
C ASP A 231 0.37 7.98 12.79
N PRO A 232 0.01 8.13 14.08
CA PRO A 232 -0.61 9.37 14.57
C PRO A 232 0.27 10.60 14.43
N THR A 233 1.58 10.43 14.56
CA THR A 233 2.56 11.51 14.47
C THR A 233 3.84 11.02 13.80
N TRP A 234 4.77 11.94 13.50
CA TRP A 234 5.99 11.62 12.76
C TRP A 234 7.15 11.21 13.66
N GLY A 235 7.90 10.22 13.16
CA GLY A 235 9.18 9.79 13.70
C GLY A 235 9.09 8.95 14.98
N LEU A 236 10.09 8.08 15.18
CA LEU A 236 10.12 7.14 16.31
C LEU A 236 10.00 7.83 17.67
N ASN A 237 10.61 9.01 17.86
CA ASN A 237 10.52 9.73 19.14
C ASN A 237 9.11 10.28 19.40
N GLY A 238 8.43 10.79 18.38
CA GLY A 238 7.05 11.23 18.49
C GLY A 238 6.11 10.05 18.79
N MET A 239 6.23 8.97 18.02
CA MET A 239 5.46 7.75 18.23
C MET A 239 5.63 7.16 19.62
N ARG A 240 6.87 7.11 20.16
CA ARG A 240 7.14 6.63 21.52
C ARG A 240 6.39 7.46 22.56
N ARG A 241 6.42 8.78 22.47
CA ARG A 241 5.69 9.66 23.39
C ARG A 241 4.18 9.42 23.35
N VAL A 242 3.62 9.14 22.17
CA VAL A 242 2.20 8.75 22.06
C VAL A 242 1.99 7.39 22.72
N ARG A 243 2.81 6.38 22.38
CA ARG A 243 2.73 5.03 22.92
C ARG A 243 2.76 4.99 24.45
N GLU A 244 3.60 5.80 25.08
CA GLU A 244 3.72 5.92 26.53
C GLU A 244 2.49 6.55 27.21
N ASN A 245 1.57 7.14 26.43
CA ASN A 245 0.39 7.87 26.90
C ASN A 245 -0.95 7.32 26.38
N THR A 246 -0.96 6.12 25.79
CA THR A 246 -2.17 5.40 25.37
C THR A 246 -2.06 3.92 25.71
N SER A 247 -3.21 3.26 25.90
CA SER A 247 -3.30 1.81 26.07
C SER A 247 -3.42 1.06 24.73
N MET A 248 -3.68 1.77 23.62
CA MET A 248 -3.82 1.17 22.31
C MET A 248 -2.46 0.81 21.71
N PRO A 249 -2.34 -0.34 21.00
CA PRO A 249 -1.19 -0.62 20.18
C PRO A 249 -1.01 0.45 19.10
N LEU A 250 0.23 0.90 18.88
CA LEU A 250 0.56 1.76 17.75
C LEU A 250 1.08 0.94 16.58
N ALA A 251 0.60 1.24 15.38
CA ALA A 251 1.07 0.65 14.14
C ALA A 251 1.79 1.69 13.26
N THR A 252 2.61 1.21 12.32
CA THR A 252 3.28 2.09 11.37
C THR A 252 3.54 1.45 10.03
N ASN A 253 3.37 2.25 8.96
CA ASN A 253 3.90 2.00 7.63
C ASN A 253 4.91 3.07 7.17
N THR A 254 5.21 4.07 8.03
CA THR A 254 6.05 5.22 7.64
C THR A 254 7.32 5.36 8.46
N VAL A 255 7.29 5.08 9.78
CA VAL A 255 8.45 5.32 10.64
C VAL A 255 9.32 4.08 10.87
N VAL A 256 8.85 2.88 10.50
CA VAL A 256 9.64 1.64 10.47
C VAL A 256 9.38 0.91 9.15
N VAL A 257 10.23 1.20 8.17
CA VAL A 257 10.15 0.62 6.81
C VAL A 257 11.48 0.03 6.32
N ASN A 258 12.44 -0.10 7.23
CA ASN A 258 13.73 -0.75 6.98
C ASN A 258 14.32 -1.35 8.26
N PHE A 259 15.38 -2.15 8.12
CA PHE A 259 15.97 -2.88 9.24
C PHE A 259 16.68 -1.99 10.25
N GLU A 260 17.20 -0.83 9.86
CA GLU A 260 17.82 0.13 10.79
C GLU A 260 16.76 0.74 11.73
N GLN A 261 15.63 1.16 11.16
CA GLN A 261 14.50 1.67 11.93
C GLN A 261 13.87 0.57 12.80
N LEU A 262 13.73 -0.66 12.27
CA LEU A 262 13.25 -1.81 13.03
C LEU A 262 14.16 -2.11 14.23
N SER A 263 15.47 -2.13 14.02
CA SER A 263 16.46 -2.29 15.10
C SER A 263 16.30 -1.20 16.18
N THR A 264 16.13 0.05 15.76
CA THR A 264 15.90 1.17 16.68
C THR A 264 14.60 0.99 17.47
N ASN A 265 13.53 0.53 16.83
CA ASN A 265 12.25 0.24 17.48
C ASN A 265 12.37 -0.91 18.50
N ILE A 266 13.15 -1.94 18.20
CA ILE A 266 13.41 -3.05 19.14
C ILE A 266 14.12 -2.57 20.39
N LEU A 267 15.16 -1.75 20.23
CA LEU A 267 15.96 -1.23 21.36
C LEU A 267 15.22 -0.19 22.20
N SER A 268 14.31 0.54 21.59
CA SER A 268 13.54 1.61 22.23
C SER A 268 12.14 1.68 21.60
N PRO A 269 11.20 0.87 22.11
CA PRO A 269 9.90 0.67 21.51
C PRO A 269 9.10 1.96 21.29
N ALA A 270 8.66 2.18 20.07
CA ALA A 270 7.84 3.31 19.65
C ALA A 270 6.54 2.85 19.01
N VAL A 271 6.54 1.63 18.42
CA VAL A 271 5.37 1.00 17.78
C VAL A 271 5.32 -0.48 18.13
N ASP A 272 4.13 -1.04 18.11
CA ASP A 272 3.80 -2.41 18.50
C ASP A 272 3.48 -3.29 17.28
N VAL A 273 3.07 -2.67 16.15
CA VAL A 273 2.66 -3.36 14.93
C VAL A 273 3.41 -2.77 13.74
N ILE A 274 4.05 -3.64 12.95
CA ILE A 274 4.75 -3.27 11.72
C ILE A 274 3.88 -3.64 10.53
N LEU A 275 3.55 -2.64 9.71
CA LEU A 275 2.75 -2.83 8.51
C LEU A 275 3.70 -3.05 7.32
N LEU A 276 3.77 -4.30 6.88
CA LEU A 276 4.73 -4.75 5.87
C LEU A 276 4.23 -4.40 4.47
N ASP A 277 4.83 -3.39 3.86
CA ASP A 277 4.59 -2.98 2.48
C ASP A 277 5.67 -3.58 1.57
N THR A 278 5.27 -4.39 0.60
CA THR A 278 6.21 -5.06 -0.32
C THR A 278 7.05 -4.08 -1.14
N THR A 279 6.54 -2.86 -1.36
CA THR A 279 7.26 -1.79 -2.07
C THR A 279 8.24 -1.06 -1.15
N PHE A 280 7.81 -0.64 0.05
CA PHE A 280 8.62 0.18 0.95
C PHE A 280 9.77 -0.62 1.58
N TRP A 281 9.54 -1.88 1.93
CA TRP A 281 10.58 -2.78 2.43
C TRP A 281 11.51 -3.29 1.32
N GLY A 282 11.14 -3.09 0.05
CA GLY A 282 11.98 -3.43 -1.09
C GLY A 282 11.81 -4.86 -1.60
N GLY A 283 10.64 -5.48 -1.41
CA GLY A 283 10.30 -6.78 -1.95
C GLY A 283 9.60 -7.70 -0.95
N ILE A 284 9.16 -8.87 -1.41
CA ILE A 284 8.51 -9.90 -0.58
C ILE A 284 9.51 -10.47 0.43
N ARG A 285 10.73 -10.80 0.00
CA ARG A 285 11.76 -11.42 0.87
C ARG A 285 12.21 -10.50 2.01
N PRO A 286 12.46 -9.18 1.82
CA PRO A 286 12.67 -8.27 2.93
C PRO A 286 11.51 -8.23 3.93
N CYS A 287 10.25 -8.28 3.45
CA CYS A 287 9.08 -8.36 4.33
C CYS A 287 9.06 -9.64 5.17
N ILE A 288 9.33 -10.80 4.56
CA ILE A 288 9.43 -12.08 5.28
C ILE A 288 10.54 -12.03 6.34
N LYS A 289 11.70 -11.46 5.99
CA LYS A 289 12.80 -11.28 6.95
C LYS A 289 12.40 -10.35 8.11
N ALA A 290 11.70 -9.26 7.83
CA ALA A 290 11.18 -8.36 8.86
C ALA A 290 10.13 -9.05 9.74
N ALA A 291 9.23 -9.84 9.14
CA ALA A 291 8.23 -10.63 9.87
C ALA A 291 8.87 -11.62 10.85
N GLY A 292 9.97 -12.29 10.48
CA GLY A 292 10.72 -13.17 11.40
C GLY A 292 11.37 -12.42 12.57
N VAL A 293 11.83 -11.18 12.35
CA VAL A 293 12.29 -10.32 13.45
C VAL A 293 11.12 -9.94 14.34
N CYS A 294 9.98 -9.53 13.76
CA CYS A 294 8.77 -9.19 14.51
C CYS A 294 8.29 -10.38 15.36
N GLU A 295 8.28 -11.58 14.80
CA GLU A 295 7.94 -12.81 15.53
C GLU A 295 8.85 -13.03 16.74
N THR A 296 10.16 -12.89 16.56
CA THR A 296 11.16 -13.06 17.63
C THR A 296 10.94 -12.07 18.79
N PHE A 297 10.56 -10.84 18.48
CA PHE A 297 10.37 -9.77 19.47
C PHE A 297 8.90 -9.51 19.81
N GLN A 298 8.00 -10.40 19.39
CA GLN A 298 6.55 -10.36 19.66
C GLN A 298 5.88 -9.04 19.21
N LEU A 299 6.33 -8.47 18.10
CA LEU A 299 5.64 -7.38 17.42
C LEU A 299 4.54 -7.94 16.50
N GLY A 300 3.39 -7.27 16.49
CA GLY A 300 2.33 -7.55 15.53
C GLY A 300 2.74 -7.21 14.10
N ILE A 301 2.13 -7.87 13.13
CA ILE A 301 2.30 -7.54 11.71
C ILE A 301 0.98 -7.54 10.96
N ALA A 302 0.88 -6.69 9.94
CA ALA A 302 -0.11 -6.75 8.87
C ALA A 302 0.57 -6.50 7.52
N VAL A 303 -0.10 -6.81 6.42
CA VAL A 303 0.34 -6.43 5.07
C VAL A 303 -0.26 -5.09 4.72
N HIS A 304 0.58 -4.13 4.34
CA HIS A 304 0.19 -2.76 4.00
C HIS A 304 0.00 -2.57 2.49
N SER A 305 -0.85 -1.62 2.13
CA SER A 305 -1.16 -1.17 0.78
C SER A 305 -0.68 0.26 0.54
N SER A 306 -0.09 0.49 -0.63
CA SER A 306 0.34 1.82 -1.11
C SER A 306 -0.36 2.27 -2.40
N GLY A 307 -1.53 1.68 -2.71
CA GLY A 307 -2.29 1.95 -3.94
C GLY A 307 -1.79 1.10 -5.10
N GLU A 308 -2.09 -0.18 -5.06
CA GLU A 308 -1.68 -1.23 -6.00
C GLU A 308 -2.68 -1.46 -7.12
N LEU A 309 -2.17 -2.05 -8.22
CA LEU A 309 -2.93 -2.82 -9.21
C LEU A 309 -2.74 -4.32 -8.95
N GLY A 310 -3.31 -5.17 -9.79
CA GLY A 310 -3.37 -6.62 -9.57
C GLY A 310 -2.01 -7.32 -9.50
N ILE A 311 -0.97 -6.78 -10.12
CA ILE A 311 0.37 -7.38 -10.04
C ILE A 311 0.94 -7.22 -8.63
N GLN A 312 0.91 -6.02 -8.08
CA GLN A 312 1.38 -5.81 -6.70
C GLN A 312 0.44 -6.46 -5.68
N LEU A 313 -0.89 -6.43 -5.91
CA LEU A 313 -1.82 -7.15 -5.04
C LEU A 313 -1.48 -8.65 -4.98
N ALA A 314 -1.13 -9.28 -6.11
CA ALA A 314 -0.68 -10.67 -6.11
C ALA A 314 0.57 -10.88 -5.21
N THR A 315 1.52 -9.93 -5.20
CA THR A 315 2.68 -10.00 -4.28
C THR A 315 2.28 -9.94 -2.81
N MET A 316 1.29 -9.10 -2.48
CA MET A 316 0.73 -8.98 -1.12
C MET A 316 0.01 -10.26 -0.72
N LEU A 317 -0.71 -10.90 -1.64
CA LEU A 317 -1.39 -12.17 -1.42
C LEU A 317 -0.38 -13.31 -1.17
N HIS A 318 0.69 -13.40 -1.97
CA HIS A 318 1.76 -14.37 -1.73
C HIS A 318 2.48 -14.12 -0.41
N LEU A 319 2.77 -12.86 -0.07
CA LEU A 319 3.33 -12.51 1.24
C LEU A 319 2.39 -12.92 2.38
N GLY A 320 1.13 -12.49 2.33
CA GLY A 320 0.14 -12.83 3.34
C GLY A 320 -0.09 -14.34 3.48
N ALA A 321 0.04 -15.09 2.37
CA ALA A 321 -0.12 -16.55 2.38
C ALA A 321 0.97 -17.26 3.18
N VAL A 322 2.21 -16.79 3.16
CA VAL A 322 3.37 -17.49 3.76
C VAL A 322 3.70 -17.03 5.18
N LEU A 323 3.15 -15.90 5.65
CA LEU A 323 3.44 -15.38 6.99
C LEU A 323 2.65 -16.14 8.07
N PRO A 324 3.29 -16.93 8.96
CA PRO A 324 2.58 -17.64 10.01
C PRO A 324 1.97 -16.69 11.06
N ASN A 325 2.67 -15.60 11.36
CA ASN A 325 2.34 -14.61 12.39
C ASN A 325 1.52 -13.41 11.86
N LEU A 326 0.86 -13.53 10.70
CA LEU A 326 -0.08 -12.52 10.20
C LEU A 326 -1.35 -12.54 11.05
N VAL A 327 -1.42 -11.67 12.07
CA VAL A 327 -2.51 -11.61 13.05
C VAL A 327 -3.55 -10.55 12.74
N PHE A 328 -3.17 -9.51 12.01
CA PHE A 328 -4.08 -8.44 11.59
C PHE A 328 -4.44 -8.58 10.11
N HIS A 329 -5.66 -8.19 9.76
CA HIS A 329 -6.09 -8.13 8.36
C HIS A 329 -5.18 -7.20 7.56
N ALA A 330 -4.91 -7.55 6.29
CA ALA A 330 -4.18 -6.71 5.36
C ALA A 330 -4.98 -5.45 4.98
N ASP A 331 -4.31 -4.41 4.54
CA ASP A 331 -4.94 -3.26 3.92
C ASP A 331 -4.85 -3.37 2.39
N ALA A 332 -5.85 -2.87 1.64
CA ALA A 332 -5.74 -2.67 0.20
C ALA A 332 -6.63 -1.51 -0.27
N HIS A 333 -6.04 -0.60 -1.05
CA HIS A 333 -6.79 0.44 -1.77
C HIS A 333 -7.61 -0.14 -2.92
N TYR A 334 -7.38 -1.38 -3.24
CA TYR A 334 -7.77 -2.07 -4.47
C TYR A 334 -9.28 -2.03 -4.75
N HIS A 335 -10.12 -2.06 -3.72
CA HIS A 335 -11.57 -1.93 -3.88
C HIS A 335 -12.03 -0.53 -4.34
N GLN A 336 -11.14 0.45 -4.40
CA GLN A 336 -11.41 1.80 -4.93
C GLN A 336 -11.23 1.89 -6.46
N LEU A 337 -10.58 0.86 -7.08
CA LEU A 337 -10.35 0.80 -8.51
C LEU A 337 -11.63 0.49 -9.28
N VAL A 338 -11.83 1.14 -10.42
CA VAL A 338 -12.92 0.81 -11.35
C VAL A 338 -12.53 -0.27 -12.35
N ASP A 339 -11.23 -0.49 -12.56
CA ASP A 339 -10.70 -1.50 -13.48
C ASP A 339 -9.27 -1.91 -13.08
N ASP A 340 -8.67 -2.86 -13.82
CA ASP A 340 -7.30 -3.33 -13.63
C ASP A 340 -6.66 -3.70 -14.98
N ILE A 341 -5.34 -3.88 -14.95
CA ILE A 341 -4.51 -4.24 -16.11
C ILE A 341 -4.25 -5.74 -16.23
N ILE A 342 -4.79 -6.56 -15.35
CA ILE A 342 -4.66 -8.02 -15.41
C ILE A 342 -5.81 -8.67 -16.16
N VAL A 343 -5.53 -9.83 -16.75
CA VAL A 343 -6.55 -10.64 -17.43
C VAL A 343 -7.64 -11.02 -16.43
N GLY A 344 -8.89 -10.82 -16.82
CA GLY A 344 -10.06 -11.06 -15.95
C GLY A 344 -10.50 -9.85 -15.12
N GLY A 345 -9.75 -8.75 -15.15
CA GLY A 345 -10.05 -7.51 -14.41
C GLY A 345 -9.80 -7.64 -12.91
N PRO A 346 -10.40 -6.78 -12.09
CA PRO A 346 -10.12 -6.72 -10.65
C PRO A 346 -10.41 -8.03 -9.90
N MET A 347 -9.48 -8.42 -9.01
CA MET A 347 -9.68 -9.53 -8.09
C MET A 347 -10.81 -9.22 -7.12
N ARG A 348 -11.58 -10.23 -6.75
CA ARG A 348 -12.80 -10.06 -5.94
C ARG A 348 -12.54 -10.36 -4.47
N TYR A 349 -13.15 -9.56 -3.61
CA TYR A 349 -13.26 -9.84 -2.19
C TYR A 349 -14.44 -10.79 -1.95
N GLU A 350 -14.19 -11.86 -1.21
CA GLU A 350 -15.20 -12.83 -0.75
C GLU A 350 -15.04 -12.99 0.76
N ASN A 351 -16.09 -12.70 1.53
CA ASN A 351 -16.06 -12.74 3.00
C ASN A 351 -14.89 -11.90 3.61
N GLY A 352 -14.64 -10.72 3.06
CA GLY A 352 -13.57 -9.84 3.51
C GLY A 352 -12.15 -10.28 3.15
N ALA A 353 -11.99 -11.26 2.26
CA ALA A 353 -10.69 -11.83 1.91
C ALA A 353 -10.54 -11.97 0.38
N ILE A 354 -9.31 -12.08 -0.09
CA ILE A 354 -8.99 -12.42 -1.47
C ILE A 354 -8.25 -13.76 -1.50
N ARG A 355 -8.62 -14.62 -2.46
CA ARG A 355 -7.97 -15.91 -2.67
C ARG A 355 -6.56 -15.72 -3.23
N VAL A 356 -5.59 -16.43 -2.67
CA VAL A 356 -4.21 -16.44 -3.14
C VAL A 356 -4.15 -17.10 -4.53
N PRO A 357 -3.52 -16.47 -5.54
CA PRO A 357 -3.36 -17.06 -6.86
C PRO A 357 -2.56 -18.36 -6.80
N THR A 358 -3.00 -19.38 -7.55
CA THR A 358 -2.40 -20.73 -7.55
C THR A 358 -1.67 -21.11 -8.84
N ALA A 359 -1.80 -20.30 -9.89
CA ALA A 359 -1.05 -20.52 -11.13
C ALA A 359 0.46 -20.22 -10.93
N PRO A 360 1.35 -20.79 -11.78
CA PRO A 360 2.79 -20.57 -11.66
C PRO A 360 3.19 -19.08 -11.68
N GLY A 361 4.21 -18.75 -10.91
CA GLY A 361 4.64 -17.35 -10.72
C GLY A 361 3.75 -16.59 -9.75
N LEU A 362 3.48 -15.33 -10.04
CA LEU A 362 2.52 -14.50 -9.29
C LEU A 362 1.07 -14.95 -9.53
N GLY A 363 0.84 -15.78 -10.54
CA GLY A 363 -0.48 -16.31 -10.85
C GLY A 363 -1.41 -15.31 -11.49
N VAL A 364 -0.89 -14.22 -12.04
CA VAL A 364 -1.61 -13.20 -12.81
C VAL A 364 -0.96 -13.01 -14.18
N GLU A 365 -1.76 -12.64 -15.17
CA GLU A 365 -1.33 -12.34 -16.53
C GLU A 365 -1.67 -10.89 -16.87
N LEU A 366 -0.81 -10.24 -17.65
CA LEU A 366 -1.01 -8.87 -18.09
C LEU A 366 -1.98 -8.83 -19.29
N ASP A 367 -3.04 -8.05 -19.15
CA ASP A 367 -3.94 -7.70 -20.26
C ASP A 367 -3.27 -6.62 -21.11
N ARG A 368 -2.84 -7.01 -22.32
CA ARG A 368 -2.09 -6.15 -23.23
C ARG A 368 -2.90 -4.96 -23.74
N ASP A 369 -4.17 -5.16 -23.97
CA ASP A 369 -5.07 -4.13 -24.49
C ASP A 369 -5.31 -3.07 -23.40
N LYS A 370 -5.57 -3.50 -22.17
CA LYS A 370 -5.72 -2.61 -21.01
C LYS A 370 -4.43 -1.88 -20.65
N LEU A 371 -3.28 -2.57 -20.71
CA LEU A 371 -1.99 -1.90 -20.53
C LEU A 371 -1.83 -0.75 -21.53
N GLY A 372 -2.10 -1.00 -22.80
CA GLY A 372 -2.07 0.02 -23.87
C GLY A 372 -3.04 1.16 -23.60
N GLN A 373 -4.29 0.85 -23.30
CA GLN A 373 -5.35 1.80 -23.00
C GLN A 373 -4.93 2.75 -21.83
N TYR A 374 -4.47 2.18 -20.72
CA TYR A 374 -4.11 2.97 -19.53
C TYR A 374 -2.75 3.65 -19.63
N ALA A 375 -1.85 3.17 -20.49
CA ALA A 375 -0.64 3.90 -20.86
C ALA A 375 -0.96 5.14 -21.71
N ASP A 376 -1.88 5.02 -22.67
CA ASP A 376 -2.33 6.14 -23.49
C ASP A 376 -3.14 7.16 -22.66
N LEU A 377 -3.95 6.69 -21.72
CA LEU A 377 -4.62 7.57 -20.76
C LEU A 377 -3.58 8.35 -19.91
N TYR A 378 -2.52 7.68 -19.42
CA TYR A 378 -1.45 8.36 -18.72
C TYR A 378 -0.76 9.43 -19.59
N LYS A 379 -0.43 9.13 -20.84
CA LYS A 379 0.17 10.10 -21.77
C LYS A 379 -0.73 11.32 -21.99
N SER A 380 -2.04 11.13 -22.00
CA SER A 380 -3.00 12.23 -22.21
C SER A 380 -3.18 13.12 -20.99
N LEU A 381 -3.14 12.54 -19.77
CA LEU A 381 -3.41 13.24 -18.51
C LEU A 381 -2.12 13.67 -17.77
N GLY A 382 -1.01 12.99 -18.02
CA GLY A 382 0.24 13.19 -17.28
C GLY A 382 0.20 12.70 -15.83
N GLY A 383 1.25 13.02 -15.06
CA GLY A 383 1.26 12.89 -13.61
C GLY A 383 0.31 13.89 -12.93
N TYR A 384 0.09 13.73 -11.63
CA TYR A 384 -0.67 14.69 -10.84
C TYR A 384 0.11 15.06 -9.57
N PRO A 385 -0.10 16.28 -9.04
CA PRO A 385 0.56 16.73 -7.82
C PRO A 385 -0.12 16.06 -6.61
N TYR A 386 0.46 14.95 -6.15
CA TYR A 386 -0.04 14.16 -5.03
C TYR A 386 -0.11 14.96 -3.71
N ASP A 387 0.82 15.91 -3.52
CA ASP A 387 0.97 16.75 -2.34
C ASP A 387 0.11 18.03 -2.37
N ARG A 388 -1.00 18.00 -3.09
CA ARG A 388 -1.95 19.11 -3.22
C ARG A 388 -3.32 18.68 -2.79
N ASP A 389 -4.10 19.66 -2.31
CA ASP A 389 -5.52 19.52 -2.05
C ASP A 389 -6.25 20.75 -2.64
N PRO A 390 -7.14 20.56 -3.63
CA PRO A 390 -7.80 21.67 -4.30
C PRO A 390 -8.71 22.49 -3.38
N SER A 391 -9.24 21.88 -2.33
CA SER A 391 -10.06 22.57 -1.33
C SER A 391 -9.22 23.49 -0.42
N ARG A 392 -7.89 23.36 -0.48
CA ARG A 392 -6.94 24.15 0.34
C ARG A 392 -5.88 24.83 -0.53
N PRO A 393 -6.22 25.85 -1.32
CA PRO A 393 -5.25 26.57 -2.18
C PRO A 393 -4.05 27.06 -1.40
N GLY A 394 -2.83 26.78 -1.91
CA GLY A 394 -1.58 27.14 -1.26
C GLY A 394 -1.26 26.33 0.01
N TRP A 395 -1.96 25.22 0.26
CA TRP A 395 -1.61 24.27 1.30
C TRP A 395 -0.45 23.39 0.86
N PHE A 396 0.39 23.04 1.80
CA PHE A 396 1.43 22.04 1.66
C PHE A 396 1.33 21.05 2.81
N SER A 397 1.63 19.78 2.54
CA SER A 397 1.75 18.76 3.59
C SER A 397 2.91 19.09 4.50
N VAL A 398 2.62 19.42 5.75
CA VAL A 398 3.59 19.66 6.82
C VAL A 398 3.23 18.81 8.03
N VAL A 399 4.24 18.43 8.79
CA VAL A 399 4.04 17.63 10.02
C VAL A 399 4.53 18.45 11.21
N PRO A 400 3.70 18.71 12.23
CA PRO A 400 2.26 18.44 12.27
C PRO A 400 1.46 19.36 11.34
N ASN A 401 0.30 18.89 10.88
CA ASN A 401 -0.60 19.70 10.05
C ASN A 401 -1.19 20.85 10.87
N ARG A 402 -1.31 22.02 10.25
CA ARG A 402 -1.86 23.24 10.86
C ARG A 402 -2.98 23.88 10.04
N ARG A 403 -3.27 23.32 8.88
CA ARG A 403 -4.28 23.82 7.94
C ARG A 403 -5.16 22.67 7.47
N TRP A 404 -6.22 22.46 8.20
CA TRP A 404 -7.22 21.43 7.90
C TRP A 404 -8.18 21.90 6.81
N ALA A 405 -8.80 20.96 6.12
CA ALA A 405 -9.93 21.25 5.24
C ALA A 405 -11.15 21.68 6.08
N ASP A 406 -11.99 22.51 5.51
CA ASP A 406 -13.27 22.87 6.15
C ASP A 406 -14.29 21.75 5.83
N PRO A 407 -14.85 21.08 6.84
CA PRO A 407 -15.87 20.06 6.60
C PRO A 407 -17.20 20.62 6.06
N ASN A 408 -17.42 21.95 6.12
CA ASN A 408 -18.60 22.62 5.62
C ASN A 408 -18.39 23.30 4.25
N ASP A 409 -17.23 23.10 3.62
CA ASP A 409 -16.94 23.68 2.32
C ASP A 409 -17.65 22.90 1.20
N ASP A 410 -18.75 23.44 0.70
CA ASP A 410 -19.57 22.84 -0.36
C ASP A 410 -19.12 23.22 -1.78
N ARG A 411 -18.00 23.93 -1.92
CA ARG A 411 -17.49 24.29 -3.24
C ARG A 411 -17.12 23.05 -4.04
N VAL A 412 -17.67 22.97 -5.26
CA VAL A 412 -17.18 21.98 -6.25
C VAL A 412 -15.77 22.37 -6.63
N VAL A 413 -14.84 21.50 -6.32
CA VAL A 413 -13.41 21.73 -6.59
C VAL A 413 -13.05 21.12 -7.93
N ALA A 414 -12.59 21.95 -8.86
CA ALA A 414 -12.00 21.48 -10.12
C ALA A 414 -10.61 20.89 -9.86
N TYR A 415 -10.36 19.69 -10.37
CA TYR A 415 -9.07 18.99 -10.30
C TYR A 415 -8.73 18.27 -11.61
#